data_9a43cc0c3e2b876cec100277b742a772
#
_entry.id   9a43cc0c3e2b876cec100277b742a772
#
_cell.length_a   1.000
_cell.length_b   1.000
_cell.length_c   1.000
_cell.angle_alpha   90.00
_cell.angle_beta   90.00
_cell.angle_gamma   90.00
#
_symmetry.space_group_name_H-M   'P 1'
#
loop_
_entity.id
_entity.type
_entity.pdbx_description
1 polymer ?
#
loop_
_entity_poly.entity_id
_entity_poly.type
_entity_poly.pdbx_seq_one_letter_code
_entity_poly.pdbx_strand_id
1 'polypeptide(L)'
;MMLHRWNDLLYKMQICGYQNHAYWNLMGKVTTGKVQWTARVCRLHWLTVFLVILGFGLPLLCLAQTVACANWLMQPYEKRVQKHFLRRAQRTLRQRPDLIKIGITGSYGKTSVKNILAQLLSVKYRVVASPASFNTPMGLARTVNEYLQSDTQVLIMEMGARREGEIKELCDLLQPQHGIVTSIGACHLATFGDVETVARTKAELLQALPKNGIAITDGDNEWCQKLEHPNLMLVKAAKCKHIETNLCGEHQQKNLQMAVVLARLFGVSDNEIRQVAKTLQATPHRLEKIIAPNGIIIFDDSYNANPVSAKSALAVLRTQTGRKVVQTPGFVEQGTNTASAHREFCAQIKEVADAVIVVGELNRVYFKQGLQDWQGEVAYVADREAAKKIYPQWLKRGDTLLIINDLPEQY
;
A
#
# COMPACT_ATOMS: atom_id res chain seq x y z
N MET A 1 5.61 1.49 35.18
CA MET A 1 4.64 0.43 34.83
C MET A 1 3.29 0.98 34.37
N MET A 2 2.64 1.90 35.08
CA MET A 2 1.32 2.44 34.75
C MET A 2 1.28 3.26 33.44
N LEU A 3 2.23 4.17 33.22
CA LEU A 3 2.39 4.96 32.00
C LEU A 3 2.66 4.09 30.75
N HIS A 4 3.39 3.00 30.92
CA HIS A 4 3.67 2.08 29.81
C HIS A 4 2.39 1.36 29.38
N ARG A 5 1.58 0.88 30.33
CA ARG A 5 0.29 0.23 30.08
C ARG A 5 -0.73 1.21 29.44
N TRP A 6 -0.72 2.47 29.86
CA TRP A 6 -1.55 3.52 29.27
C TRP A 6 -1.22 3.78 27.80
N ASN A 7 0.06 3.98 27.51
CA ASN A 7 0.51 4.21 26.14
C ASN A 7 0.26 2.99 25.23
N ASP A 8 0.42 1.78 25.73
CA ASP A 8 0.10 0.55 25.01
C ASP A 8 -1.38 0.48 24.62
N LEU A 9 -2.29 0.83 25.52
CA LEU A 9 -3.73 0.85 25.23
C LEU A 9 -4.11 1.92 24.19
N LEU A 10 -3.54 3.11 24.27
CA LEU A 10 -3.74 4.16 23.27
C LEU A 10 -3.16 3.77 21.91
N TYR A 11 -1.98 3.14 21.91
CA TYR A 11 -1.36 2.64 20.70
C TYR A 11 -2.21 1.54 20.05
N LYS A 12 -2.69 0.56 20.81
CA LYS A 12 -3.61 -0.48 20.33
C LYS A 12 -4.88 0.11 19.71
N MET A 13 -5.47 1.13 20.35
CA MET A 13 -6.64 1.84 19.80
C MET A 13 -6.30 2.57 18.49
N GLN A 14 -5.10 3.12 18.38
CA GLN A 14 -4.62 3.81 17.19
C GLN A 14 -4.40 2.86 16.02
N ILE A 15 -3.67 1.75 16.22
CA ILE A 15 -3.34 0.80 15.15
C ILE A 15 -4.54 0.03 14.63
N CYS A 16 -5.58 -0.16 15.44
CA CYS A 16 -6.84 -0.77 15.01
C CYS A 16 -7.80 0.22 14.34
N GLY A 17 -7.32 1.44 13.99
CA GLY A 17 -8.12 2.47 13.33
C GLY A 17 -9.29 2.98 14.17
N TYR A 18 -9.21 2.92 15.50
CA TYR A 18 -10.24 3.31 16.46
C TYR A 18 -11.53 2.48 16.35
N GLN A 19 -11.42 1.23 15.93
CA GLN A 19 -12.54 0.28 15.90
C GLN A 19 -12.52 -0.56 17.17
N ASN A 20 -13.56 -0.43 18.01
CA ASN A 20 -13.59 -1.10 19.32
C ASN A 20 -13.50 -2.64 19.21
N HIS A 21 -14.14 -3.27 18.20
CA HIS A 21 -14.03 -4.72 18.02
C HIS A 21 -12.59 -5.17 17.70
N ALA A 22 -11.88 -4.43 16.83
CA ALA A 22 -10.48 -4.71 16.51
C ALA A 22 -9.56 -4.42 17.70
N TYR A 23 -9.87 -3.40 18.49
CA TYR A 23 -9.15 -3.09 19.72
C TYR A 23 -9.20 -4.25 20.72
N TRP A 24 -10.36 -4.87 20.91
CA TRP A 24 -10.49 -6.03 21.79
C TRP A 24 -9.69 -7.24 21.31
N ASN A 25 -9.55 -7.44 20.01
CA ASN A 25 -8.73 -8.50 19.43
C ASN A 25 -7.23 -8.32 19.68
N LEU A 26 -6.79 -7.10 20.02
CA LEU A 26 -5.40 -6.80 20.37
C LEU A 26 -5.12 -6.92 21.88
N MET A 27 -6.16 -7.11 22.72
CA MET A 27 -5.93 -7.32 24.15
C MET A 27 -5.19 -8.64 24.38
N GLY A 28 -4.18 -8.58 25.25
CA GLY A 28 -3.29 -9.72 25.50
C GLY A 28 -2.12 -9.88 24.53
N LYS A 29 -2.15 -9.24 23.35
CA LYS A 29 -0.98 -9.20 22.45
C LYS A 29 0.04 -8.17 22.94
N VAL A 30 1.31 -8.50 22.82
CA VAL A 30 2.41 -7.54 23.07
C VAL A 30 2.56 -6.68 21.83
N THR A 31 2.57 -5.36 21.99
CA THR A 31 2.84 -4.39 20.93
C THR A 31 4.12 -3.60 21.27
N THR A 32 4.96 -3.36 20.27
CA THR A 32 6.27 -2.71 20.43
C THR A 32 6.33 -1.28 19.93
N GLY A 33 5.26 -0.84 19.25
CA GLY A 33 5.19 0.49 18.65
C GLY A 33 4.92 1.60 19.66
N LYS A 34 5.14 2.85 19.20
CA LYS A 34 4.93 4.05 20.01
C LYS A 34 3.69 4.82 19.53
N VAL A 35 2.94 5.37 20.49
CA VAL A 35 1.81 6.26 20.21
C VAL A 35 2.26 7.44 19.35
N GLN A 36 1.57 7.63 18.23
CA GLN A 36 1.70 8.85 17.44
C GLN A 36 0.66 9.88 17.95
N TRP A 37 1.11 10.94 18.59
CA TRP A 37 0.25 11.95 19.22
C TRP A 37 -0.44 12.84 18.18
N THR A 38 -1.46 12.28 17.53
CA THR A 38 -2.36 13.04 16.65
C THR A 38 -3.42 13.79 17.46
N ALA A 39 -4.06 14.79 16.85
CA ALA A 39 -5.16 15.51 17.51
C ALA A 39 -6.28 14.58 18.00
N ARG A 40 -6.55 13.48 17.29
CA ARG A 40 -7.52 12.47 17.71
C ARG A 40 -7.05 11.68 18.93
N VAL A 41 -5.80 11.26 18.97
CA VAL A 41 -5.23 10.59 20.15
C VAL A 41 -5.22 11.52 21.35
N CYS A 42 -4.87 12.78 21.18
CA CYS A 42 -4.91 13.78 22.28
C CYS A 42 -6.33 13.92 22.86
N ARG A 43 -7.35 14.05 22.02
CA ARG A 43 -8.74 14.09 22.47
C ARG A 43 -9.17 12.82 23.19
N LEU A 44 -8.82 11.64 22.66
CA LEU A 44 -9.09 10.37 23.29
C LEU A 44 -8.41 10.25 24.65
N HIS A 45 -7.14 10.65 24.73
CA HIS A 45 -6.38 10.65 25.96
C HIS A 45 -7.06 11.51 27.04
N TRP A 46 -7.36 12.78 26.75
CA TRP A 46 -7.98 13.68 27.71
C TRP A 46 -9.36 13.24 28.13
N LEU A 47 -10.19 12.73 27.20
CA LEU A 47 -11.50 12.20 27.56
C LEU A 47 -11.37 10.96 28.46
N THR A 48 -10.40 10.07 28.18
CA THR A 48 -10.16 8.90 29.02
C THR A 48 -9.69 9.33 30.43
N VAL A 49 -8.77 10.31 30.53
CA VAL A 49 -8.34 10.87 31.82
C VAL A 49 -9.53 11.45 32.58
N PHE A 50 -10.38 12.22 31.91
CA PHE A 50 -11.57 12.81 32.51
C PHE A 50 -12.54 11.73 33.05
N LEU A 51 -12.80 10.66 32.28
CA LEU A 51 -13.64 9.55 32.72
C LEU A 51 -13.03 8.78 33.91
N VAL A 52 -11.70 8.64 33.96
CA VAL A 52 -11.00 8.04 35.10
C VAL A 52 -11.17 8.90 36.35
N ILE A 53 -11.02 10.22 36.24
CA ILE A 53 -11.16 11.18 37.35
C ILE A 53 -12.60 11.16 37.87
N LEU A 54 -13.62 11.04 37.01
CA LEU A 54 -15.03 10.94 37.40
C LEU A 54 -15.42 9.60 38.07
N GLY A 55 -14.45 8.69 38.28
CA GLY A 55 -14.70 7.40 38.91
C GLY A 55 -15.36 6.35 38.02
N PHE A 56 -15.52 6.60 36.72
CA PHE A 56 -15.98 5.60 35.74
C PHE A 56 -14.94 4.48 35.48
N GLY A 57 -13.71 4.64 35.97
CA GLY A 57 -12.69 3.62 35.97
C GLY A 57 -12.34 3.26 37.39
N LEU A 58 -12.92 2.19 37.92
CA LEU A 58 -12.30 1.51 39.06
C LEU A 58 -10.82 1.28 38.72
N PRO A 59 -9.89 1.73 39.55
CA PRO A 59 -8.54 2.02 39.11
C PRO A 59 -7.86 0.76 38.57
N LEU A 60 -7.29 0.86 37.39
CA LEU A 60 -6.37 -0.10 36.74
C LEU A 60 -6.95 -1.40 36.13
N LEU A 61 -8.02 -1.97 36.63
CA LEU A 61 -8.62 -3.19 36.06
C LEU A 61 -9.49 -2.93 34.83
N CYS A 62 -10.06 -1.71 34.74
CA CYS A 62 -11.00 -1.31 33.68
C CYS A 62 -10.47 -0.26 32.69
N LEU A 63 -9.14 -0.01 32.67
CA LEU A 63 -8.57 1.05 31.81
C LEU A 63 -8.84 0.80 30.31
N ALA A 64 -8.77 -0.44 29.85
CA ALA A 64 -9.07 -0.80 28.47
C ALA A 64 -10.52 -0.50 28.11
N GLN A 65 -11.47 -0.80 29.02
CA GLN A 65 -12.89 -0.49 28.87
C GLN A 65 -13.13 1.02 28.83
N THR A 66 -12.42 1.79 29.68
CA THR A 66 -12.52 3.24 29.70
C THR A 66 -12.03 3.86 28.40
N VAL A 67 -10.92 3.36 27.81
CA VAL A 67 -10.45 3.79 26.48
C VAL A 67 -11.49 3.46 25.40
N ALA A 68 -12.09 2.28 25.43
CA ALA A 68 -13.12 1.89 24.47
C ALA A 68 -14.39 2.74 24.61
N CYS A 69 -14.82 3.03 25.85
CA CYS A 69 -15.96 3.90 26.15
C CYS A 69 -15.70 5.34 25.70
N ALA A 70 -14.51 5.89 26.02
CA ALA A 70 -14.11 7.21 25.55
C ALA A 70 -14.11 7.31 24.01
N ASN A 71 -13.59 6.28 23.33
CA ASN A 71 -13.61 6.22 21.87
C ASN A 71 -15.05 6.19 21.34
N TRP A 72 -15.94 5.40 21.95
CA TRP A 72 -17.34 5.33 21.56
C TRP A 72 -18.06 6.68 21.75
N LEU A 73 -17.89 7.33 22.89
CA LEU A 73 -18.46 8.65 23.17
C LEU A 73 -17.94 9.74 22.22
N MET A 74 -16.68 9.61 21.76
CA MET A 74 -16.09 10.55 20.82
C MET A 74 -16.55 10.38 19.38
N GLN A 75 -17.06 9.20 18.98
CA GLN A 75 -17.40 8.91 17.58
C GLN A 75 -18.29 9.95 16.90
N PRO A 76 -19.39 10.47 17.53
CA PRO A 76 -20.23 11.48 16.87
C PRO A 76 -19.47 12.77 16.59
N TYR A 77 -18.61 13.20 17.49
CA TYR A 77 -17.76 14.37 17.30
C TYR A 77 -16.73 14.17 16.20
N GLU A 78 -16.02 13.03 16.21
CA GLU A 78 -15.05 12.69 15.18
C GLU A 78 -15.70 12.59 13.77
N LYS A 79 -16.91 12.03 13.67
CA LYS A 79 -17.67 12.02 12.42
C LYS A 79 -18.00 13.45 11.93
N ARG A 80 -18.29 14.40 12.82
CA ARG A 80 -18.51 15.82 12.45
C ARG A 80 -17.22 16.46 11.97
N VAL A 81 -16.10 16.22 12.65
CA VAL A 81 -14.78 16.72 12.25
C VAL A 81 -14.40 16.18 10.87
N GLN A 82 -14.54 14.85 10.65
CA GLN A 82 -14.28 14.23 9.35
C GLN A 82 -15.15 14.84 8.26
N LYS A 83 -16.46 14.98 8.50
CA LYS A 83 -17.40 15.57 7.55
C LYS A 83 -17.06 17.02 7.21
N HIS A 84 -16.62 17.81 8.19
CA HIS A 84 -16.15 19.19 7.95
C HIS A 84 -14.90 19.19 7.05
N PHE A 85 -13.95 18.32 7.32
CA PHE A 85 -12.70 18.20 6.57
C PHE A 85 -12.93 17.75 5.11
N LEU A 86 -13.82 16.77 4.90
CA LEU A 86 -14.26 16.32 3.59
C LEU A 86 -14.98 17.43 2.81
N ARG A 87 -15.90 18.16 3.47
CA ARG A 87 -16.62 19.28 2.84
C ARG A 87 -15.69 20.42 2.42
N ARG A 88 -14.65 20.69 3.22
CA ARG A 88 -13.62 21.67 2.86
C ARG A 88 -12.91 21.25 1.57
N ALA A 89 -12.45 20.02 1.49
CA ALA A 89 -11.80 19.49 0.28
C ALA A 89 -12.72 19.56 -0.95
N GLN A 90 -14.00 19.17 -0.81
CA GLN A 90 -14.98 19.27 -1.89
C GLN A 90 -15.18 20.71 -2.38
N ARG A 91 -15.25 21.69 -1.45
CA ARG A 91 -15.36 23.12 -1.84
C ARG A 91 -14.15 23.57 -2.63
N THR A 92 -12.93 23.23 -2.15
CA THR A 92 -11.68 23.56 -2.85
C THR A 92 -11.66 22.98 -4.26
N LEU A 93 -12.03 21.70 -4.43
CA LEU A 93 -12.08 21.05 -5.75
C LEU A 93 -13.12 21.68 -6.69
N ARG A 94 -14.30 22.07 -6.17
CA ARG A 94 -15.34 22.76 -6.96
C ARG A 94 -14.92 24.16 -7.44
N GLN A 95 -14.08 24.84 -6.67
CA GLN A 95 -13.53 26.15 -7.01
C GLN A 95 -12.38 26.08 -8.02
N ARG A 96 -11.94 24.87 -8.40
CA ARG A 96 -10.84 24.62 -9.33
C ARG A 96 -11.31 23.76 -10.52
N PRO A 97 -12.19 24.33 -11.40
CA PRO A 97 -12.63 23.64 -12.62
C PRO A 97 -11.49 23.46 -13.63
N ASP A 98 -10.44 24.26 -13.55
CA ASP A 98 -9.19 24.21 -14.30
C ASP A 98 -8.30 23.01 -13.94
N LEU A 99 -8.48 22.44 -12.74
CA LEU A 99 -7.66 21.36 -12.22
C LEU A 99 -7.99 20.03 -12.90
N ILE A 100 -6.99 19.45 -13.57
CA ILE A 100 -7.09 18.11 -14.13
C ILE A 100 -7.01 17.09 -12.99
N LYS A 101 -8.04 16.25 -12.84
CA LYS A 101 -8.15 15.26 -11.76
C LYS A 101 -8.09 13.86 -12.31
N ILE A 102 -7.08 13.09 -11.86
CA ILE A 102 -6.83 11.72 -12.32
C ILE A 102 -7.00 10.78 -11.12
N GLY A 103 -7.90 9.79 -11.26
CA GLY A 103 -8.07 8.71 -10.29
C GLY A 103 -7.27 7.47 -10.69
N ILE A 104 -6.62 6.80 -9.73
CA ILE A 104 -5.89 5.55 -9.96
C ILE A 104 -6.36 4.49 -8.98
N THR A 105 -6.94 3.41 -9.50
CA THR A 105 -7.36 2.24 -8.71
C THR A 105 -6.82 0.94 -9.27
N GLY A 106 -7.09 -0.18 -8.61
CA GLY A 106 -6.68 -1.54 -8.98
C GLY A 106 -6.32 -2.37 -7.76
N SER A 107 -6.00 -3.63 -7.96
CA SER A 107 -5.52 -4.52 -6.91
C SER A 107 -4.05 -4.25 -6.59
N TYR A 108 -3.21 -4.19 -7.62
CA TYR A 108 -1.75 -4.06 -7.53
C TYR A 108 -1.26 -2.87 -8.34
N GLY A 109 -0.09 -2.31 -8.00
CA GLY A 109 0.59 -1.29 -8.80
C GLY A 109 0.09 0.15 -8.65
N LYS A 110 -1.00 0.43 -7.95
CA LYS A 110 -1.58 1.78 -7.79
C LYS A 110 -0.56 2.86 -7.42
N THR A 111 0.16 2.65 -6.32
CA THR A 111 1.14 3.63 -5.81
C THR A 111 2.31 3.81 -6.78
N SER A 112 2.77 2.73 -7.39
CA SER A 112 3.85 2.78 -8.40
C SER A 112 3.40 3.56 -9.63
N VAL A 113 2.23 3.25 -10.21
CA VAL A 113 1.68 3.98 -11.36
C VAL A 113 1.46 5.45 -11.04
N LYS A 114 0.93 5.76 -9.86
CA LYS A 114 0.75 7.15 -9.38
C LYS A 114 2.07 7.92 -9.37
N ASN A 115 3.10 7.33 -8.76
CA ASN A 115 4.40 8.00 -8.62
C ASN A 115 5.14 8.12 -9.95
N ILE A 116 5.05 7.11 -10.82
CA ILE A 116 5.61 7.15 -12.18
C ILE A 116 4.89 8.22 -13.01
N LEU A 117 3.56 8.23 -13.01
CA LEU A 117 2.77 9.21 -13.74
C LEU A 117 3.04 10.64 -13.27
N ALA A 118 3.17 10.85 -11.96
CA ALA A 118 3.51 12.15 -11.40
C ALA A 118 4.86 12.64 -11.94
N GLN A 119 5.90 11.79 -11.95
CA GLN A 119 7.21 12.16 -12.48
C GLN A 119 7.15 12.46 -13.99
N LEU A 120 6.43 11.66 -14.79
CA LEU A 120 6.27 11.87 -16.22
C LEU A 120 5.53 13.17 -16.54
N LEU A 121 4.44 13.47 -15.84
CA LEU A 121 3.65 14.68 -16.08
C LEU A 121 4.33 15.95 -15.55
N SER A 122 5.22 15.83 -14.56
CA SER A 122 5.95 16.97 -13.98
C SER A 122 6.89 17.66 -14.96
N VAL A 123 7.17 17.05 -16.12
CA VAL A 123 7.90 17.71 -17.22
C VAL A 123 7.12 18.91 -17.80
N LYS A 124 5.80 18.84 -17.80
CA LYS A 124 4.92 19.85 -18.43
C LYS A 124 3.97 20.53 -17.46
N TYR A 125 3.63 19.88 -16.36
CA TYR A 125 2.57 20.33 -15.47
C TYR A 125 3.09 20.48 -14.04
N ARG A 126 2.46 21.34 -13.25
CA ARG A 126 2.59 21.34 -11.81
C ARG A 126 1.67 20.28 -11.22
N VAL A 127 2.28 19.17 -10.78
CA VAL A 127 1.57 17.95 -10.38
C VAL A 127 1.57 17.83 -8.86
N VAL A 128 0.41 17.52 -8.30
CA VAL A 128 0.27 17.02 -6.92
C VAL A 128 -0.27 15.61 -6.98
N ALA A 129 0.46 14.66 -6.40
CA ALA A 129 0.01 13.28 -6.22
C ALA A 129 -0.28 13.01 -4.74
N SER A 130 -1.27 12.15 -4.45
CA SER A 130 -1.56 11.78 -3.07
C SER A 130 -0.31 11.21 -2.37
N PRO A 131 0.09 11.73 -1.19
CA PRO A 131 1.28 11.26 -0.48
C PRO A 131 1.14 9.79 -0.07
N ALA A 132 2.25 9.07 -0.06
CA ALA A 132 2.31 7.67 0.35
C ALA A 132 1.13 6.85 -0.23
N SER A 133 0.38 6.15 0.62
CA SER A 133 -0.84 5.39 0.27
C SER A 133 -2.11 6.08 0.77
N PHE A 134 -2.19 7.42 0.67
CA PHE A 134 -3.42 8.17 0.99
C PHE A 134 -4.50 7.88 -0.05
N ASN A 135 -5.22 6.78 0.13
CA ASN A 135 -6.16 6.21 -0.83
C ASN A 135 -7.58 6.03 -0.28
N THR A 136 -7.89 6.66 0.85
CA THR A 136 -9.19 6.70 1.52
C THR A 136 -9.83 8.09 1.37
N PRO A 137 -11.15 8.27 1.68
CA PRO A 137 -11.78 9.59 1.65
C PRO A 137 -11.05 10.63 2.49
N MET A 138 -10.58 10.26 3.69
CA MET A 138 -9.80 11.16 4.54
C MET A 138 -8.40 11.43 3.98
N GLY A 139 -7.76 10.43 3.35
CA GLY A 139 -6.49 10.60 2.66
C GLY A 139 -6.60 11.56 1.47
N LEU A 140 -7.69 11.46 0.70
CA LEU A 140 -8.01 12.40 -0.38
C LEU A 140 -8.21 13.82 0.18
N ALA A 141 -9.07 13.96 1.19
CA ALA A 141 -9.34 15.27 1.78
C ALA A 141 -8.07 15.91 2.35
N ARG A 142 -7.19 15.10 2.95
CA ARG A 142 -5.90 15.57 3.44
C ARG A 142 -4.99 16.04 2.31
N THR A 143 -4.92 15.28 1.21
CA THR A 143 -4.15 15.68 0.04
C THR A 143 -4.62 17.02 -0.50
N VAL A 144 -5.93 17.22 -0.65
CA VAL A 144 -6.50 18.47 -1.16
C VAL A 144 -6.29 19.63 -0.19
N ASN A 145 -6.53 19.41 1.11
CA ASN A 145 -6.50 20.49 2.10
C ASN A 145 -5.09 20.93 2.50
N GLU A 146 -4.08 20.04 2.40
CA GLU A 146 -2.73 20.28 2.91
C GLU A 146 -1.66 20.40 1.80
N TYR A 147 -1.88 19.76 0.63
CA TYR A 147 -0.85 19.68 -0.42
C TYR A 147 -1.23 20.39 -1.72
N LEU A 148 -2.54 20.57 -2.00
CA LEU A 148 -2.96 21.27 -3.22
C LEU A 148 -2.60 22.75 -3.13
N GLN A 149 -1.87 23.25 -4.12
CA GLN A 149 -1.46 24.65 -4.23
C GLN A 149 -2.28 25.37 -5.31
N SER A 150 -2.26 26.71 -5.27
CA SER A 150 -3.03 27.54 -6.21
C SER A 150 -2.59 27.36 -7.67
N ASP A 151 -1.33 27.04 -7.91
CA ASP A 151 -0.72 26.84 -9.23
C ASP A 151 -0.70 25.37 -9.69
N THR A 152 -1.24 24.43 -8.88
CA THR A 152 -1.36 23.01 -9.26
C THR A 152 -2.28 22.88 -10.48
N GLN A 153 -1.80 22.17 -11.49
CA GLN A 153 -2.53 21.92 -12.74
C GLN A 153 -3.11 20.51 -12.83
N VAL A 154 -2.41 19.54 -12.22
CA VAL A 154 -2.82 18.12 -12.22
C VAL A 154 -2.81 17.57 -10.80
N LEU A 155 -3.92 16.96 -10.40
CA LEU A 155 -4.08 16.23 -9.14
C LEU A 155 -4.25 14.74 -9.43
N ILE A 156 -3.31 13.92 -8.93
CA ILE A 156 -3.35 12.46 -9.08
C ILE A 156 -3.70 11.83 -7.74
N MET A 157 -4.81 11.10 -7.70
CA MET A 157 -5.31 10.47 -6.48
C MET A 157 -5.30 8.95 -6.59
N GLU A 158 -4.59 8.30 -5.66
CA GLU A 158 -4.73 6.87 -5.44
C GLU A 158 -6.07 6.56 -4.74
N MET A 159 -6.79 5.54 -5.22
CA MET A 159 -8.10 5.13 -4.72
C MET A 159 -8.07 3.67 -4.28
N GLY A 160 -8.17 3.44 -2.98
CA GLY A 160 -8.25 2.12 -2.35
C GLY A 160 -9.69 1.72 -2.06
N ALA A 161 -9.97 0.42 -2.08
CA ALA A 161 -11.24 -0.13 -1.61
C ALA A 161 -11.05 -1.53 -1.01
N ARG A 162 -11.83 -1.83 0.01
CA ARG A 162 -12.01 -3.13 0.65
C ARG A 162 -13.44 -3.65 0.52
N ARG A 163 -14.38 -2.81 0.06
CA ARG A 163 -15.79 -3.13 -0.15
C ARG A 163 -16.30 -2.46 -1.42
N GLU A 164 -17.36 -3.02 -1.98
CA GLU A 164 -18.09 -2.43 -3.10
C GLU A 164 -18.67 -1.06 -2.70
N GLY A 165 -18.66 -0.08 -3.65
CA GLY A 165 -19.11 1.28 -3.43
C GLY A 165 -18.02 2.24 -2.91
N GLU A 166 -16.88 1.76 -2.40
CA GLU A 166 -15.86 2.65 -1.85
C GLU A 166 -15.07 3.42 -2.91
N ILE A 167 -14.88 2.88 -4.12
CA ILE A 167 -14.30 3.63 -5.23
C ILE A 167 -15.29 4.70 -5.71
N LYS A 168 -16.58 4.37 -5.78
CA LYS A 168 -17.62 5.34 -6.10
C LYS A 168 -17.63 6.50 -5.11
N GLU A 169 -17.53 6.24 -3.79
CA GLU A 169 -17.44 7.29 -2.77
C GLU A 169 -16.26 8.24 -3.02
N LEU A 170 -15.09 7.69 -3.37
CA LEU A 170 -13.91 8.47 -3.71
C LEU A 170 -14.10 9.27 -5.00
N CYS A 171 -14.78 8.71 -6.00
CA CYS A 171 -15.11 9.40 -7.24
C CYS A 171 -16.11 10.53 -7.00
N ASP A 172 -17.12 10.32 -6.18
CA ASP A 172 -18.10 11.37 -5.81
C ASP A 172 -17.42 12.55 -5.09
N LEU A 173 -16.35 12.29 -4.36
CA LEU A 173 -15.54 13.31 -3.68
C LEU A 173 -14.59 14.04 -4.64
N LEU A 174 -13.84 13.31 -5.47
CA LEU A 174 -12.81 13.84 -6.37
C LEU A 174 -13.39 14.41 -7.67
N GLN A 175 -14.41 13.75 -8.21
CA GLN A 175 -14.94 13.98 -9.57
C GLN A 175 -13.81 13.89 -10.62
N PRO A 176 -13.19 12.70 -10.79
CA PRO A 176 -12.07 12.53 -11.71
C PRO A 176 -12.51 12.74 -13.17
N GLN A 177 -11.64 13.33 -13.97
CA GLN A 177 -11.84 13.48 -15.42
C GLN A 177 -11.18 12.34 -16.20
N HIS A 178 -10.10 11.76 -15.64
CA HIS A 178 -9.36 10.66 -16.24
C HIS A 178 -9.08 9.61 -15.18
N GLY A 179 -8.79 8.37 -15.61
CA GLY A 179 -8.55 7.29 -14.69
C GLY A 179 -7.57 6.23 -15.18
N ILE A 180 -6.94 5.54 -14.23
CA ILE A 180 -6.18 4.33 -14.52
C ILE A 180 -6.71 3.21 -13.62
N VAL A 181 -7.12 2.11 -14.22
CA VAL A 181 -7.37 0.85 -13.52
C VAL A 181 -6.17 -0.04 -13.76
N THR A 182 -5.33 -0.19 -12.75
CA THR A 182 -4.16 -1.07 -12.79
C THR A 182 -4.59 -2.54 -12.77
N SER A 183 -3.65 -3.47 -12.61
CA SER A 183 -3.97 -4.90 -12.61
C SER A 183 -5.03 -5.27 -11.57
N ILE A 184 -5.98 -6.11 -11.95
CA ILE A 184 -7.04 -6.68 -11.09
C ILE A 184 -6.67 -8.12 -10.74
N GLY A 185 -6.83 -8.49 -9.47
CA GLY A 185 -6.56 -9.84 -9.00
C GLY A 185 -7.01 -10.06 -7.57
N ALA A 186 -6.72 -11.23 -7.03
CA ALA A 186 -7.08 -11.66 -5.69
C ALA A 186 -6.44 -10.77 -4.62
N CYS A 187 -7.20 -9.82 -4.10
CA CYS A 187 -6.79 -8.97 -2.99
C CYS A 187 -7.98 -8.74 -2.05
N HIS A 188 -7.72 -8.69 -0.75
CA HIS A 188 -8.75 -8.48 0.28
C HIS A 188 -9.97 -9.43 0.13
N LEU A 189 -9.76 -10.68 -0.28
CA LEU A 189 -10.84 -11.64 -0.53
C LEU A 189 -11.70 -11.91 0.70
N ALA A 190 -11.15 -11.73 1.90
CA ALA A 190 -11.90 -11.83 3.16
C ALA A 190 -13.08 -10.83 3.24
N THR A 191 -13.00 -9.72 2.48
CA THR A 191 -14.05 -8.68 2.47
C THR A 191 -14.81 -8.61 1.14
N PHE A 192 -14.17 -8.91 0.01
CA PHE A 192 -14.81 -8.93 -1.31
C PHE A 192 -15.49 -10.24 -1.64
N GLY A 193 -15.06 -11.36 -1.05
CA GLY A 193 -15.52 -12.70 -1.39
C GLY A 193 -14.79 -13.29 -2.60
N ASP A 194 -14.87 -12.66 -3.76
CA ASP A 194 -14.29 -13.14 -5.03
C ASP A 194 -13.63 -12.02 -5.85
N VAL A 195 -12.92 -12.43 -6.91
CA VAL A 195 -12.18 -11.50 -7.81
C VAL A 195 -13.14 -10.72 -8.72
N GLU A 196 -14.31 -11.28 -9.03
CA GLU A 196 -15.32 -10.60 -9.85
C GLU A 196 -15.86 -9.37 -9.12
N THR A 197 -16.14 -9.49 -7.83
CA THR A 197 -16.53 -8.35 -6.96
C THR A 197 -15.41 -7.31 -6.87
N VAL A 198 -14.13 -7.74 -6.82
CA VAL A 198 -12.99 -6.81 -6.91
C VAL A 198 -13.02 -6.08 -8.24
N ALA A 199 -13.19 -6.78 -9.37
CA ALA A 199 -13.22 -6.18 -10.71
C ALA A 199 -14.37 -5.17 -10.84
N ARG A 200 -15.56 -5.53 -10.42
CA ARG A 200 -16.75 -4.67 -10.41
C ARG A 200 -16.54 -3.39 -9.59
N THR A 201 -15.94 -3.53 -8.40
CA THR A 201 -15.60 -2.38 -7.54
C THR A 201 -14.58 -1.45 -8.21
N LYS A 202 -13.53 -2.01 -8.86
CA LYS A 202 -12.53 -1.16 -9.54
C LYS A 202 -13.10 -0.49 -10.80
N ALA A 203 -14.07 -1.14 -11.46
CA ALA A 203 -14.80 -0.56 -12.59
C ALA A 203 -15.67 0.66 -12.22
N GLU A 204 -16.01 0.86 -10.95
CA GLU A 204 -16.71 2.06 -10.47
C GLU A 204 -15.98 3.36 -10.85
N LEU A 205 -14.63 3.33 -10.97
CA LEU A 205 -13.87 4.47 -11.47
C LEU A 205 -14.26 4.79 -12.90
N LEU A 206 -14.36 3.79 -13.80
CA LEU A 206 -14.71 3.99 -15.20
C LEU A 206 -16.12 4.57 -15.34
N GLN A 207 -17.05 4.07 -14.52
CA GLN A 207 -18.44 4.53 -14.52
C GLN A 207 -18.59 5.99 -14.06
N ALA A 208 -17.65 6.48 -13.25
CA ALA A 208 -17.66 7.85 -12.74
C ALA A 208 -17.00 8.87 -13.67
N LEU A 209 -16.29 8.43 -14.71
CA LEU A 209 -15.61 9.34 -15.64
C LEU A 209 -16.60 9.99 -16.61
N PRO A 210 -16.37 11.27 -17.00
CA PRO A 210 -17.19 11.95 -18.01
C PRO A 210 -16.95 11.35 -19.40
N LYS A 211 -17.90 11.55 -20.34
CA LYS A 211 -17.83 11.01 -21.72
C LYS A 211 -16.56 11.40 -22.49
N ASN A 212 -16.00 12.55 -22.21
CA ASN A 212 -14.73 13.04 -22.79
C ASN A 212 -13.50 12.63 -21.96
N GLY A 213 -13.68 11.80 -20.95
CA GLY A 213 -12.61 11.29 -20.12
C GLY A 213 -11.78 10.23 -20.83
N ILE A 214 -10.59 9.99 -20.30
CA ILE A 214 -9.66 8.95 -20.76
C ILE A 214 -9.45 7.97 -19.63
N ALA A 215 -9.57 6.68 -19.93
CA ALA A 215 -9.22 5.63 -19.01
C ALA A 215 -8.13 4.72 -19.61
N ILE A 216 -7.18 4.34 -18.75
CA ILE A 216 -6.13 3.37 -19.10
C ILE A 216 -6.33 2.13 -18.24
N THR A 217 -6.16 0.95 -18.84
CA THR A 217 -6.18 -0.32 -18.11
C THR A 217 -5.01 -1.20 -18.51
N ASP A 218 -4.67 -2.19 -17.66
CA ASP A 218 -3.67 -3.21 -17.95
C ASP A 218 -4.21 -4.17 -19.02
N GLY A 219 -3.74 -4.02 -20.26
CA GLY A 219 -4.19 -4.81 -21.41
C GLY A 219 -3.74 -6.27 -21.38
N ASP A 220 -2.78 -6.64 -20.52
CA ASP A 220 -2.31 -8.03 -20.34
C ASP A 220 -3.07 -8.73 -19.19
N ASN A 221 -3.87 -8.01 -18.41
CA ASN A 221 -4.63 -8.57 -17.31
C ASN A 221 -6.02 -9.02 -17.78
N GLU A 222 -6.37 -10.30 -17.59
CA GLU A 222 -7.63 -10.89 -18.11
C GLU A 222 -8.90 -10.19 -17.59
N TRP A 223 -8.88 -9.70 -16.34
CA TRP A 223 -10.01 -8.98 -15.75
C TRP A 223 -10.12 -7.57 -16.31
N CYS A 224 -8.97 -6.91 -16.54
CA CYS A 224 -8.95 -5.60 -17.18
C CYS A 224 -9.37 -5.68 -18.66
N GLN A 225 -9.08 -6.79 -19.33
CA GLN A 225 -9.53 -7.01 -20.72
C GLN A 225 -11.07 -7.07 -20.85
N LYS A 226 -11.76 -7.54 -19.80
CA LYS A 226 -13.23 -7.61 -19.75
C LYS A 226 -13.88 -6.26 -19.41
N LEU A 227 -13.09 -5.25 -19.00
CA LEU A 227 -13.62 -3.93 -18.73
C LEU A 227 -14.00 -3.21 -20.02
N GLU A 228 -15.22 -2.70 -20.05
CA GLU A 228 -15.77 -1.96 -21.17
C GLU A 228 -16.54 -0.72 -20.67
N HIS A 229 -16.56 0.33 -21.50
CA HIS A 229 -17.41 1.49 -21.26
C HIS A 229 -17.81 2.12 -22.60
N PRO A 230 -19.12 2.22 -22.91
CA PRO A 230 -19.60 2.56 -24.26
C PRO A 230 -19.27 3.98 -24.71
N ASN A 231 -19.03 4.89 -23.77
CA ASN A 231 -18.87 6.33 -24.08
C ASN A 231 -17.53 6.89 -23.59
N LEU A 232 -16.52 6.04 -23.30
CA LEU A 232 -15.25 6.46 -22.74
C LEU A 232 -14.11 6.03 -23.66
N MET A 233 -13.10 6.88 -23.84
CA MET A 233 -11.86 6.46 -24.47
C MET A 233 -11.09 5.52 -23.52
N LEU A 234 -11.32 4.21 -23.68
CA LEU A 234 -10.67 3.16 -22.88
C LEU A 234 -9.47 2.59 -23.65
N VAL A 235 -8.26 2.87 -23.16
CA VAL A 235 -7.02 2.37 -23.76
C VAL A 235 -6.48 1.22 -22.92
N LYS A 236 -6.42 0.03 -23.50
CA LYS A 236 -5.82 -1.17 -22.90
C LYS A 236 -4.31 -1.14 -23.18
N ALA A 237 -3.53 -0.75 -22.18
CA ALA A 237 -2.07 -0.71 -22.28
C ALA A 237 -1.52 -2.14 -22.26
N ALA A 238 -1.22 -2.66 -23.45
CA ALA A 238 -0.62 -3.98 -23.63
C ALA A 238 0.92 -3.88 -23.65
N LYS A 239 1.57 -5.04 -23.62
CA LYS A 239 3.02 -5.18 -23.65
C LYS A 239 3.63 -4.43 -24.85
N CYS A 240 4.26 -3.29 -24.58
CA CYS A 240 4.97 -2.48 -25.56
C CYS A 240 6.48 -2.81 -25.56
N LYS A 241 7.24 -2.18 -26.48
CA LYS A 241 8.72 -2.28 -26.44
C LYS A 241 9.24 -1.90 -25.05
N HIS A 242 10.22 -2.66 -24.59
CA HIS A 242 10.90 -2.39 -23.31
C HIS A 242 11.38 -0.94 -23.27
N ILE A 243 11.01 -0.24 -22.19
CA ILE A 243 11.47 1.13 -21.94
C ILE A 243 12.65 1.03 -20.96
N GLU A 244 13.80 1.53 -21.38
CA GLU A 244 14.99 1.59 -20.51
C GLU A 244 14.69 2.45 -19.29
N THR A 245 14.83 1.87 -18.08
CA THR A 245 14.49 2.51 -16.81
C THR A 245 15.29 1.93 -15.66
N ASN A 246 15.41 2.69 -14.57
CA ASN A 246 15.99 2.24 -13.31
C ASN A 246 15.04 1.34 -12.50
N LEU A 247 13.79 1.20 -12.91
CA LEU A 247 12.82 0.37 -12.20
C LEU A 247 13.08 -1.12 -12.47
N CYS A 248 13.06 -1.92 -11.43
CA CYS A 248 13.35 -3.35 -11.50
C CYS A 248 12.06 -4.18 -11.59
N GLY A 249 12.10 -5.24 -12.44
CA GLY A 249 11.02 -6.21 -12.56
C GLY A 249 9.99 -5.92 -13.65
N GLU A 250 9.43 -7.00 -14.23
CA GLU A 250 8.46 -6.93 -15.34
C GLU A 250 7.18 -6.17 -14.93
N HIS A 251 6.73 -6.33 -13.69
CA HIS A 251 5.56 -5.62 -13.19
C HIS A 251 5.76 -4.10 -13.16
N GLN A 252 6.98 -3.60 -12.92
CA GLN A 252 7.28 -2.17 -12.98
C GLN A 252 7.31 -1.66 -14.43
N GLN A 253 7.72 -2.48 -15.39
CA GLN A 253 7.59 -2.15 -16.81
C GLN A 253 6.10 -2.00 -17.21
N LYS A 254 5.21 -2.86 -16.71
CA LYS A 254 3.76 -2.73 -16.95
C LYS A 254 3.19 -1.46 -16.30
N ASN A 255 3.60 -1.15 -15.07
CA ASN A 255 3.21 0.08 -14.40
C ASN A 255 3.68 1.33 -15.18
N LEU A 256 4.92 1.31 -15.68
CA LEU A 256 5.49 2.37 -16.50
C LEU A 256 4.70 2.54 -17.81
N GLN A 257 4.36 1.45 -18.49
CA GLN A 257 3.60 1.49 -19.74
C GLN A 257 2.24 2.16 -19.58
N MET A 258 1.48 1.82 -18.54
CA MET A 258 0.19 2.48 -18.27
C MET A 258 0.35 3.98 -18.04
N ALA A 259 1.35 4.38 -17.27
CA ALA A 259 1.65 5.78 -17.01
C ALA A 259 2.11 6.51 -18.28
N VAL A 260 2.94 5.88 -19.11
CA VAL A 260 3.44 6.43 -20.39
C VAL A 260 2.29 6.66 -21.38
N VAL A 261 1.35 5.71 -21.49
CA VAL A 261 0.20 5.88 -22.38
C VAL A 261 -0.58 7.14 -22.01
N LEU A 262 -0.89 7.34 -20.73
CA LEU A 262 -1.59 8.54 -20.31
C LEU A 262 -0.75 9.81 -20.48
N ALA A 263 0.55 9.76 -20.14
CA ALA A 263 1.46 10.90 -20.31
C ALA A 263 1.56 11.37 -21.77
N ARG A 264 1.61 10.44 -22.75
CA ARG A 264 1.56 10.76 -24.17
C ARG A 264 0.26 11.48 -24.58
N LEU A 265 -0.88 11.03 -24.07
CA LEU A 265 -2.17 11.66 -24.33
C LEU A 265 -2.25 13.08 -23.72
N PHE A 266 -1.44 13.35 -22.70
CA PHE A 266 -1.21 14.68 -22.12
C PHE A 266 -0.08 15.46 -22.81
N GLY A 267 0.42 14.98 -23.95
CA GLY A 267 1.37 15.67 -24.80
C GLY A 267 2.83 15.61 -24.33
N VAL A 268 3.19 14.71 -23.40
CA VAL A 268 4.59 14.44 -23.09
C VAL A 268 5.21 13.66 -24.25
N SER A 269 6.27 14.19 -24.82
CA SER A 269 6.94 13.59 -25.98
C SER A 269 7.72 12.32 -25.62
N ASP A 270 7.94 11.46 -26.61
CA ASP A 270 8.73 10.23 -26.41
C ASP A 270 10.16 10.48 -25.97
N ASN A 271 10.76 11.63 -26.33
CA ASN A 271 12.08 12.01 -25.84
C ASN A 271 12.07 12.36 -24.36
N GLU A 272 11.11 13.17 -23.92
CA GLU A 272 10.90 13.50 -22.50
C GLU A 272 10.63 12.25 -21.69
N ILE A 273 9.76 11.35 -22.20
CA ILE A 273 9.47 10.06 -21.55
C ILE A 273 10.74 9.23 -21.37
N ARG A 274 11.57 9.09 -22.40
CA ARG A 274 12.85 8.35 -22.32
C ARG A 274 13.81 8.97 -21.32
N GLN A 275 13.91 10.29 -21.27
CA GLN A 275 14.76 10.99 -20.31
C GLN A 275 14.30 10.75 -18.87
N VAL A 276 13.01 10.93 -18.60
CA VAL A 276 12.46 10.70 -17.27
C VAL A 276 12.56 9.23 -16.87
N ALA A 277 12.29 8.29 -17.81
CA ALA A 277 12.36 6.85 -17.52
C ALA A 277 13.72 6.39 -16.99
N LYS A 278 14.83 6.97 -17.51
CA LYS A 278 16.20 6.68 -17.06
C LYS A 278 16.50 7.20 -15.65
N THR A 279 15.77 8.21 -15.18
CA THR A 279 15.98 8.85 -13.89
C THR A 279 14.86 8.59 -12.90
N LEU A 280 13.86 7.75 -13.26
CA LEU A 280 12.75 7.41 -12.40
C LEU A 280 13.24 6.90 -11.06
N GLN A 281 12.70 7.49 -10.01
CA GLN A 281 12.87 6.99 -8.65
C GLN A 281 11.84 5.89 -8.37
N ALA A 282 12.33 4.78 -7.86
CA ALA A 282 11.44 3.71 -7.39
C ALA A 282 10.55 4.24 -6.26
N THR A 283 9.34 3.73 -6.19
CA THR A 283 8.50 3.97 -5.02
C THR A 283 9.14 3.28 -3.82
N PRO A 284 9.36 3.97 -2.69
CA PRO A 284 9.93 3.37 -1.49
C PRO A 284 9.21 2.06 -1.11
N HIS A 285 9.98 1.05 -0.78
CA HIS A 285 9.49 -0.28 -0.37
C HIS A 285 8.68 -1.04 -1.46
N ARG A 286 8.88 -0.72 -2.75
CA ARG A 286 8.24 -1.39 -3.90
C ARG A 286 9.29 -1.89 -4.88
N LEU A 287 9.99 -2.94 -4.49
CA LEU A 287 11.16 -3.50 -5.19
C LEU A 287 12.22 -2.41 -5.47
N GLU A 288 12.44 -1.57 -4.49
CA GLU A 288 13.42 -0.50 -4.50
C GLU A 288 14.82 -1.10 -4.41
N LYS A 289 15.68 -0.76 -5.37
CA LYS A 289 17.09 -1.18 -5.35
C LYS A 289 17.93 -0.18 -4.54
N ILE A 290 18.54 -0.67 -3.48
CA ILE A 290 19.41 0.10 -2.58
C ILE A 290 20.80 -0.56 -2.59
N ILE A 291 21.84 0.22 -2.75
CA ILE A 291 23.22 -0.25 -2.60
C ILE A 291 23.71 0.23 -1.24
N ALA A 292 23.90 -0.71 -0.31
CA ALA A 292 24.40 -0.39 1.02
C ALA A 292 25.90 0.02 0.97
N PRO A 293 26.39 0.82 1.94
CA PRO A 293 27.78 1.30 1.96
C PRO A 293 28.81 0.17 1.95
N ASN A 294 28.47 -1.01 2.48
CA ASN A 294 29.32 -2.21 2.50
C ASN A 294 29.27 -3.00 1.16
N GLY A 295 28.56 -2.51 0.14
CA GLY A 295 28.45 -3.13 -1.17
C GLY A 295 27.45 -4.29 -1.28
N ILE A 296 26.57 -4.46 -0.30
CA ILE A 296 25.42 -5.37 -0.38
C ILE A 296 24.35 -4.71 -1.23
N ILE A 297 23.71 -5.47 -2.12
CA ILE A 297 22.57 -5.03 -2.91
C ILE A 297 21.30 -5.42 -2.16
N ILE A 298 20.43 -4.47 -1.89
CA ILE A 298 19.14 -4.70 -1.22
C ILE A 298 18.03 -4.39 -2.21
N PHE A 299 17.13 -5.34 -2.43
CA PHE A 299 15.83 -5.09 -3.07
C PHE A 299 14.77 -5.06 -1.97
N ASP A 300 14.22 -3.88 -1.75
CA ASP A 300 13.21 -3.66 -0.72
C ASP A 300 11.80 -3.69 -1.33
N ASP A 301 11.08 -4.79 -1.16
CA ASP A 301 9.66 -4.99 -1.50
C ASP A 301 8.83 -5.23 -0.22
N SER A 302 9.18 -4.51 0.84
CA SER A 302 8.62 -4.73 2.18
C SER A 302 7.20 -4.19 2.35
N TYR A 303 6.67 -3.36 1.46
CA TYR A 303 5.34 -2.79 1.60
C TYR A 303 4.24 -3.71 1.03
N ASN A 304 3.57 -4.48 1.89
CA ASN A 304 2.36 -5.26 1.57
C ASN A 304 2.51 -6.15 0.32
N ALA A 305 3.50 -7.04 0.32
CA ALA A 305 3.71 -8.00 -0.75
C ALA A 305 2.62 -9.10 -0.76
N ASN A 306 2.35 -9.61 -1.95
CA ASN A 306 1.42 -10.71 -2.21
C ASN A 306 2.12 -11.78 -3.08
N PRO A 307 1.54 -12.97 -3.26
CA PRO A 307 2.19 -14.03 -4.04
C PRO A 307 2.63 -13.62 -5.45
N VAL A 308 1.86 -12.77 -6.13
CA VAL A 308 2.18 -12.31 -7.50
C VAL A 308 3.38 -11.36 -7.49
N SER A 309 3.41 -10.37 -6.57
CA SER A 309 4.55 -9.45 -6.44
C SER A 309 5.80 -10.18 -5.98
N ALA A 310 5.67 -11.13 -5.05
CA ALA A 310 6.78 -11.93 -4.56
C ALA A 310 7.43 -12.78 -5.68
N LYS A 311 6.63 -13.40 -6.54
CA LYS A 311 7.12 -14.10 -7.72
C LYS A 311 7.93 -13.18 -8.65
N SER A 312 7.44 -11.96 -8.89
CA SER A 312 8.14 -10.96 -9.69
C SER A 312 9.44 -10.49 -9.03
N ALA A 313 9.45 -10.32 -7.71
CA ALA A 313 10.64 -9.95 -6.94
C ALA A 313 11.70 -11.06 -6.96
N LEU A 314 11.29 -12.32 -6.80
CA LEU A 314 12.18 -13.48 -6.94
C LEU A 314 12.77 -13.61 -8.34
N ALA A 315 12.01 -13.27 -9.40
CA ALA A 315 12.54 -13.25 -10.76
C ALA A 315 13.67 -12.20 -10.92
N VAL A 316 13.57 -11.05 -10.25
CA VAL A 316 14.66 -10.06 -10.20
C VAL A 316 15.85 -10.59 -9.39
N LEU A 317 15.61 -11.23 -8.26
CA LEU A 317 16.67 -11.86 -7.46
C LEU A 317 17.44 -12.92 -8.25
N ARG A 318 16.73 -13.72 -9.07
CA ARG A 318 17.33 -14.75 -9.94
C ARG A 318 18.40 -14.18 -10.89
N THR A 319 18.24 -12.94 -11.35
CA THR A 319 19.19 -12.29 -12.28
C THR A 319 20.42 -11.72 -11.59
N GLN A 320 20.45 -11.68 -10.26
CA GLN A 320 21.58 -11.13 -9.52
C GLN A 320 22.72 -12.15 -9.40
N THR A 321 23.95 -11.63 -9.33
CA THR A 321 25.16 -12.41 -9.05
C THR A 321 25.41 -12.47 -7.54
N GLY A 322 26.29 -13.38 -7.10
CA GLY A 322 26.60 -13.56 -5.69
C GLY A 322 25.53 -14.33 -4.94
N ARG A 323 25.68 -14.40 -3.62
CA ARG A 323 24.76 -15.09 -2.73
C ARG A 323 23.44 -14.32 -2.65
N LYS A 324 22.33 -15.04 -2.68
CA LYS A 324 20.96 -14.53 -2.70
C LYS A 324 20.24 -14.89 -1.42
N VAL A 325 19.85 -13.88 -0.66
CA VAL A 325 19.16 -14.06 0.62
C VAL A 325 17.78 -13.46 0.53
N VAL A 326 16.75 -14.19 0.95
CA VAL A 326 15.39 -13.70 1.07
C VAL A 326 15.04 -13.47 2.53
N GLN A 327 14.50 -12.31 2.86
CA GLN A 327 13.91 -12.03 4.17
C GLN A 327 12.41 -11.85 4.02
N THR A 328 11.61 -12.56 4.82
CA THR A 328 10.15 -12.48 4.73
C THR A 328 9.44 -12.97 6.00
N PRO A 329 8.31 -12.35 6.39
CA PRO A 329 7.36 -12.91 7.35
C PRO A 329 6.26 -13.75 6.66
N GLY A 330 6.31 -13.90 5.33
CA GLY A 330 5.24 -14.51 4.54
C GLY A 330 4.10 -13.57 4.19
N PHE A 331 2.94 -14.13 3.88
CA PHE A 331 1.77 -13.38 3.42
C PHE A 331 0.65 -13.39 4.46
N VAL A 332 -0.18 -12.34 4.40
CA VAL A 332 -1.42 -12.20 5.18
C VAL A 332 -2.63 -12.05 4.25
N GLU A 333 -3.83 -12.14 4.80
CA GLU A 333 -5.11 -11.94 4.09
C GLU A 333 -5.34 -12.91 2.91
N GLN A 334 -4.69 -14.11 2.91
CA GLN A 334 -4.86 -15.14 1.88
C GLN A 334 -6.10 -16.04 2.10
N GLY A 335 -6.78 -15.90 3.24
CA GLY A 335 -7.96 -16.72 3.57
C GLY A 335 -7.65 -18.21 3.57
N THR A 336 -8.49 -19.02 2.91
CA THR A 336 -8.32 -20.48 2.78
C THR A 336 -7.06 -20.87 1.99
N ASN A 337 -6.50 -19.97 1.19
CA ASN A 337 -5.34 -20.22 0.34
C ASN A 337 -3.99 -20.00 1.07
N THR A 338 -4.00 -19.67 2.36
CA THR A 338 -2.77 -19.34 3.11
C THR A 338 -1.72 -20.45 3.01
N ALA A 339 -2.10 -21.71 3.24
CA ALA A 339 -1.15 -22.84 3.22
C ALA A 339 -0.60 -23.11 1.81
N SER A 340 -1.46 -23.08 0.77
CA SER A 340 -1.05 -23.30 -0.63
C SER A 340 -0.13 -22.18 -1.14
N ALA A 341 -0.45 -20.91 -0.83
CA ALA A 341 0.36 -19.77 -1.21
C ALA A 341 1.77 -19.81 -0.60
N HIS A 342 1.90 -20.20 0.69
CA HIS A 342 3.20 -20.35 1.32
C HIS A 342 3.98 -21.56 0.79
N ARG A 343 3.31 -22.67 0.48
CA ARG A 343 3.95 -23.83 -0.14
C ARG A 343 4.56 -23.47 -1.49
N GLU A 344 3.80 -22.80 -2.35
CA GLU A 344 4.28 -22.33 -3.64
C GLU A 344 5.44 -21.33 -3.48
N PHE A 345 5.32 -20.39 -2.54
CA PHE A 345 6.36 -19.42 -2.26
C PHE A 345 7.66 -20.07 -1.79
N CYS A 346 7.59 -21.05 -0.88
CA CYS A 346 8.77 -21.84 -0.47
C CYS A 346 9.42 -22.59 -1.64
N ALA A 347 8.61 -23.16 -2.54
CA ALA A 347 9.13 -23.80 -3.76
C ALA A 347 9.90 -22.81 -4.64
N GLN A 348 9.34 -21.62 -4.86
CA GLN A 348 10.00 -20.55 -5.63
C GLN A 348 11.30 -20.04 -4.94
N ILE A 349 11.30 -19.92 -3.62
CA ILE A 349 12.51 -19.56 -2.85
C ILE A 349 13.61 -20.59 -3.05
N LYS A 350 13.29 -21.88 -2.92
CA LYS A 350 14.25 -22.99 -3.12
C LYS A 350 14.96 -22.96 -4.48
N GLU A 351 14.29 -22.47 -5.52
CA GLU A 351 14.86 -22.39 -6.87
C GLU A 351 15.81 -21.20 -7.07
N VAL A 352 15.71 -20.17 -6.24
CA VAL A 352 16.35 -18.87 -6.51
C VAL A 352 17.34 -18.47 -5.43
N ALA A 353 17.02 -18.74 -4.16
CA ALA A 353 17.78 -18.24 -3.04
C ALA A 353 18.77 -19.29 -2.50
N ASP A 354 19.83 -18.80 -1.88
CA ASP A 354 20.82 -19.60 -1.15
C ASP A 354 20.52 -19.64 0.35
N ALA A 355 19.76 -18.63 0.83
CA ALA A 355 19.39 -18.52 2.24
C ALA A 355 18.06 -17.77 2.44
N VAL A 356 17.39 -18.04 3.56
CA VAL A 356 16.13 -17.42 3.95
C VAL A 356 16.14 -16.99 5.42
N ILE A 357 15.69 -15.77 5.70
CA ILE A 357 15.43 -15.24 7.03
C ILE A 357 13.91 -15.12 7.19
N VAL A 358 13.32 -16.00 7.98
CA VAL A 358 11.89 -16.00 8.29
C VAL A 358 11.64 -15.16 9.53
N VAL A 359 10.86 -14.09 9.38
CA VAL A 359 10.61 -13.10 10.43
C VAL A 359 9.24 -13.34 11.09
N GLY A 360 9.20 -13.32 12.42
CA GLY A 360 7.96 -13.47 13.19
C GLY A 360 7.50 -14.92 13.35
N GLU A 361 6.37 -15.09 14.03
CA GLU A 361 5.81 -16.42 14.36
C GLU A 361 4.62 -16.80 13.47
N LEU A 362 3.89 -15.81 12.91
CA LEU A 362 2.57 -16.00 12.28
C LEU A 362 2.57 -17.09 11.20
N ASN A 363 3.55 -17.06 10.30
CA ASN A 363 3.63 -17.99 9.16
C ASN A 363 4.76 -19.00 9.29
N ARG A 364 5.48 -19.02 10.41
CA ARG A 364 6.66 -19.87 10.64
C ARG A 364 6.39 -21.36 10.39
N VAL A 365 5.21 -21.84 10.73
CA VAL A 365 4.81 -23.23 10.52
C VAL A 365 4.86 -23.63 9.04
N TYR A 366 4.40 -22.76 8.16
CA TYR A 366 4.37 -23.02 6.71
C TYR A 366 5.78 -23.04 6.12
N PHE A 367 6.68 -22.16 6.61
CA PHE A 367 8.08 -22.16 6.19
C PHE A 367 8.84 -23.39 6.70
N LYS A 368 8.61 -23.83 7.96
CA LYS A 368 9.19 -25.06 8.46
C LYS A 368 8.80 -26.28 7.61
N GLN A 369 7.54 -26.38 7.21
CA GLN A 369 7.05 -27.45 6.34
C GLN A 369 7.59 -27.32 4.92
N GLY A 370 7.52 -26.11 4.34
CA GLY A 370 7.88 -25.86 2.96
C GLY A 370 9.39 -25.91 2.67
N LEU A 371 10.25 -25.68 3.67
CA LEU A 371 11.71 -25.65 3.55
C LEU A 371 12.40 -26.86 4.18
N GLN A 372 11.65 -27.88 4.64
CA GLN A 372 12.18 -29.01 5.43
C GLN A 372 13.36 -29.71 4.75
N ASP A 373 13.27 -29.98 3.43
CA ASP A 373 14.27 -30.73 2.66
C ASP A 373 15.20 -29.83 1.83
N TRP A 374 15.21 -28.53 2.13
CA TRP A 374 16.05 -27.59 1.41
C TRP A 374 17.46 -27.54 1.98
N GLN A 375 18.47 -27.53 1.09
CA GLN A 375 19.89 -27.48 1.46
C GLN A 375 20.40 -26.05 1.71
N GLY A 376 19.56 -25.03 1.46
CA GLY A 376 19.88 -23.62 1.75
C GLY A 376 19.82 -23.33 3.25
N GLU A 377 20.42 -22.22 3.65
CA GLU A 377 20.44 -21.79 5.05
C GLU A 377 19.12 -21.14 5.45
N VAL A 378 18.57 -21.51 6.62
CA VAL A 378 17.31 -20.94 7.13
C VAL A 378 17.52 -20.41 8.55
N ALA A 379 17.23 -19.11 8.75
CA ALA A 379 17.13 -18.51 10.08
C ALA A 379 15.69 -18.15 10.41
N TYR A 380 15.27 -18.42 11.65
CA TYR A 380 13.99 -18.00 12.20
C TYR A 380 14.23 -16.95 13.27
N VAL A 381 13.74 -15.74 13.07
CA VAL A 381 13.93 -14.60 13.97
C VAL A 381 12.60 -14.07 14.49
N ALA A 382 12.61 -13.43 15.65
CA ALA A 382 11.39 -12.95 16.29
C ALA A 382 10.77 -11.74 15.57
N ASP A 383 11.64 -10.84 15.10
CA ASP A 383 11.24 -9.57 14.52
C ASP A 383 12.29 -9.03 13.54
N ARG A 384 12.00 -7.90 12.93
CA ARG A 384 12.88 -7.21 11.99
C ARG A 384 14.21 -6.76 12.61
N GLU A 385 14.19 -6.36 13.87
CA GLU A 385 15.43 -5.93 14.56
C GLU A 385 16.36 -7.12 14.84
N ALA A 386 15.78 -8.27 15.16
CA ALA A 386 16.53 -9.50 15.27
C ALA A 386 17.11 -9.94 13.91
N ALA A 387 16.38 -9.74 12.81
CA ALA A 387 16.89 -10.00 11.46
C ALA A 387 18.10 -9.11 11.13
N LYS A 388 18.05 -7.82 11.43
CA LYS A 388 19.18 -6.90 11.20
C LYS A 388 20.45 -7.29 11.96
N LYS A 389 20.31 -7.89 13.15
CA LYS A 389 21.46 -8.32 13.96
C LYS A 389 22.25 -9.46 13.32
N ILE A 390 21.62 -10.29 12.51
CA ILE A 390 22.32 -11.39 11.83
C ILE A 390 22.91 -11.00 10.48
N TYR A 391 22.52 -9.86 9.87
CA TYR A 391 23.04 -9.41 8.60
C TYR A 391 24.59 -9.40 8.51
N PRO A 392 25.35 -8.90 9.50
CA PRO A 392 26.80 -8.88 9.41
C PRO A 392 27.45 -10.26 9.27
N GLN A 393 26.79 -11.32 9.77
CA GLN A 393 27.26 -12.69 9.66
C GLN A 393 26.78 -13.38 8.39
N TRP A 394 25.64 -12.95 7.84
CA TRP A 394 24.94 -13.60 6.74
C TRP A 394 25.20 -12.97 5.38
N LEU A 395 25.57 -11.70 5.34
CA LEU A 395 25.70 -10.91 4.11
C LEU A 395 27.11 -10.34 3.97
N LYS A 396 27.69 -10.48 2.78
CA LYS A 396 29.00 -9.97 2.42
C LYS A 396 28.88 -9.04 1.22
N ARG A 397 29.93 -8.30 0.93
CA ARG A 397 30.01 -7.47 -0.28
C ARG A 397 29.74 -8.30 -1.53
N GLY A 398 28.85 -7.84 -2.37
CA GLY A 398 28.38 -8.52 -3.60
C GLY A 398 27.19 -9.45 -3.42
N ASP A 399 26.75 -9.70 -2.17
CA ASP A 399 25.53 -10.47 -1.90
C ASP A 399 24.29 -9.62 -2.16
N THR A 400 23.18 -10.29 -2.44
CA THR A 400 21.88 -9.64 -2.63
C THR A 400 20.88 -10.08 -1.57
N LEU A 401 20.29 -9.10 -0.88
CA LEU A 401 19.19 -9.28 0.06
C LEU A 401 17.88 -8.82 -0.60
N LEU A 402 16.91 -9.71 -0.70
CA LEU A 402 15.55 -9.38 -1.08
C LEU A 402 14.66 -9.41 0.15
N ILE A 403 14.08 -8.27 0.50
CA ILE A 403 13.10 -8.13 1.58
C ILE A 403 11.70 -8.18 0.95
N ILE A 404 10.93 -9.21 1.26
CA ILE A 404 9.55 -9.37 0.79
C ILE A 404 8.62 -9.26 1.98
N ASN A 405 7.75 -8.28 1.95
CA ASN A 405 6.78 -7.97 2.97
C ASN A 405 7.41 -7.50 4.30
N ASP A 406 6.66 -6.70 5.03
CA ASP A 406 6.94 -6.33 6.42
C ASP A 406 5.58 -6.18 7.11
N LEU A 407 5.22 -7.17 7.91
CA LEU A 407 3.87 -7.20 8.48
C LEU A 407 3.71 -6.10 9.52
N PRO A 408 2.60 -5.34 9.47
CA PRO A 408 2.24 -4.44 10.55
C PRO A 408 2.06 -5.18 11.89
N GLU A 409 2.36 -4.53 13.00
CA GLU A 409 2.26 -5.12 14.35
C GLU A 409 0.87 -5.66 14.74
N GLN A 410 -0.15 -5.36 13.95
CA GLN A 410 -1.50 -5.89 14.15
C GLN A 410 -1.65 -7.37 13.73
N TYR A 411 -0.67 -7.94 13.04
CA TYR A 411 -0.61 -9.34 12.64
C TYR A 411 0.44 -10.12 13.50
#